data_d3a4ee7ccdead5f061a9a1fcce303e9d
#
_entry.id   d3a4ee7ccdead5f061a9a1fcce303e9d
#
_cell.length_a   1.000
_cell.length_b   1.000
_cell.length_c   1.000
_cell.angle_alpha   90.00
_cell.angle_beta   90.00
_cell.angle_gamma   90.00
#
_symmetry.space_group_name_H-M   'P 1'
#
loop_
_entity.id
_entity.type
_entity.pdbx_description
1 polymer ?
#
loop_
_entity_poly.entity_id
_entity_poly.type
_entity_poly.pdbx_seq_one_letter_code
_entity_poly.pdbx_strand_id
1 'polypeptide(L)'
;VSKFRIFVWLDSPVLADCATFVFARSDDYFFGVLHARPHEVWARAQGTQVRERESGFRYAPTTCFETFPFPTSTAEQQAAIAAAAKELDTLRNNWLNPPEWTRQEVLEFPGTTTGPWARYVHDADARGLGTVRYPRTVAKDAAHAGLLKSRTLTNLYNERPTWLALAHQKLDAAVFAAYGWPPTLPDDALLAALLKLNLERGGAYRGNRVG
;
A
#
# COMPACT_ATOMS: atom_id res chain seq x y z
N VAL A 1 -3.80 -12.49 9.95
CA VAL A 1 -3.85 -11.43 10.98
C VAL A 1 -2.48 -10.83 11.10
N SER A 2 -2.31 -9.53 10.84
CA SER A 2 -1.02 -8.84 10.86
C SER A 2 -0.97 -7.81 11.98
N LYS A 3 0.21 -7.67 12.62
CA LYS A 3 0.46 -6.61 13.61
C LYS A 3 0.36 -5.21 12.97
N PHE A 4 0.77 -5.11 11.71
CA PHE A 4 0.81 -3.87 10.96
C PHE A 4 -0.10 -3.92 9.73
N ARG A 5 -0.76 -2.81 9.44
CA ARG A 5 -1.49 -2.60 8.20
C ARG A 5 -0.52 -2.00 7.17
N ILE A 6 -0.03 -2.84 6.29
CA ILE A 6 0.97 -2.45 5.29
C ILE A 6 0.40 -2.74 3.90
N PHE A 7 0.47 -1.75 3.02
CA PHE A 7 0.16 -1.90 1.60
C PHE A 7 1.46 -1.98 0.80
N VAL A 8 1.42 -2.72 -0.30
CA VAL A 8 2.56 -2.91 -1.22
C VAL A 8 2.06 -2.87 -2.64
N TRP A 9 2.90 -2.42 -3.55
CA TRP A 9 2.67 -2.60 -4.97
C TRP A 9 3.00 -4.03 -5.37
N LEU A 10 2.14 -4.61 -6.20
CA LEU A 10 2.39 -5.91 -6.81
C LEU A 10 2.39 -5.76 -8.32
N ASP A 11 3.37 -6.36 -8.97
CA ASP A 11 3.41 -6.47 -10.43
C ASP A 11 2.29 -7.36 -10.95
N SER A 12 1.77 -7.07 -12.16
CA SER A 12 0.61 -7.76 -12.71
C SER A 12 0.71 -9.28 -12.82
N PRO A 13 1.90 -9.91 -12.97
CA PRO A 13 1.99 -11.36 -12.97
C PRO A 13 1.92 -11.99 -11.59
N VAL A 14 2.04 -11.19 -10.52
CA VAL A 14 2.01 -11.70 -9.14
C VAL A 14 0.57 -11.92 -8.70
N LEU A 15 0.23 -13.17 -8.39
CA LEU A 15 -1.08 -13.49 -7.79
C LEU A 15 -1.01 -13.30 -6.28
N ALA A 16 -1.93 -12.50 -5.76
CA ALA A 16 -2.07 -12.31 -4.33
C ALA A 16 -2.68 -13.55 -3.66
N ASP A 17 -2.21 -13.88 -2.46
CA ASP A 17 -2.78 -14.93 -1.62
C ASP A 17 -4.20 -14.56 -1.15
N CYS A 18 -5.02 -15.57 -0.85
CA CYS A 18 -6.38 -15.40 -0.33
C CYS A 18 -6.43 -14.68 1.05
N ALA A 19 -5.31 -14.55 1.74
CA ALA A 19 -5.19 -13.78 2.99
C ALA A 19 -4.94 -12.29 2.75
N THR A 20 -4.84 -11.83 1.51
CA THR A 20 -4.58 -10.43 1.12
C THR A 20 -5.77 -9.83 0.40
N PHE A 21 -5.93 -8.51 0.50
CA PHE A 21 -6.93 -7.76 -0.26
C PHE A 21 -6.23 -6.98 -1.38
N VAL A 22 -6.71 -7.16 -2.61
CA VAL A 22 -6.18 -6.50 -3.80
C VAL A 22 -7.04 -5.29 -4.13
N PHE A 23 -6.41 -4.14 -4.29
CA PHE A 23 -7.02 -2.93 -4.81
C PHE A 23 -6.54 -2.74 -6.25
N ALA A 24 -7.47 -2.69 -7.20
CA ALA A 24 -7.17 -2.49 -8.63
C ALA A 24 -6.85 -1.00 -8.91
N ARG A 25 -5.80 -0.49 -8.29
CA ARG A 25 -5.32 0.90 -8.38
C ARG A 25 -3.81 0.91 -8.57
N SER A 26 -3.31 1.95 -9.26
CA SER A 26 -1.88 2.13 -9.57
C SER A 26 -1.37 3.55 -9.29
N ASP A 27 -2.14 4.36 -8.55
CA ASP A 27 -1.79 5.75 -8.27
C ASP A 27 -1.22 5.93 -6.86
N ASP A 28 -0.11 6.67 -6.77
CA ASP A 28 0.59 6.93 -5.51
C ASP A 28 -0.23 7.78 -4.53
N TYR A 29 -1.19 8.58 -5.00
CA TYR A 29 -2.09 9.33 -4.13
C TYR A 29 -2.96 8.40 -3.29
N PHE A 30 -3.63 7.45 -3.95
CA PHE A 30 -4.47 6.46 -3.28
C PHE A 30 -3.65 5.62 -2.28
N PHE A 31 -2.48 5.14 -2.72
CA PHE A 31 -1.54 4.41 -1.88
C PHE A 31 -1.13 5.23 -0.65
N GLY A 32 -0.83 6.52 -0.83
CA GLY A 32 -0.45 7.42 0.25
C GLY A 32 -1.55 7.64 1.27
N VAL A 33 -2.77 7.90 0.81
CA VAL A 33 -3.92 8.09 1.71
C VAL A 33 -4.16 6.82 2.56
N LEU A 34 -4.04 5.62 1.95
CA LEU A 34 -4.20 4.36 2.68
C LEU A 34 -3.07 4.11 3.70
N HIS A 35 -1.86 4.60 3.47
CA HIS A 35 -0.75 4.46 4.41
C HIS A 35 -0.76 5.46 5.56
N ALA A 36 -1.44 6.59 5.37
CA ALA A 36 -1.45 7.67 6.34
C ALA A 36 -2.23 7.33 7.62
N ARG A 37 -1.89 8.04 8.68
CA ARG A 37 -2.49 7.90 10.02
C ARG A 37 -4.02 8.03 10.02
N PRO A 38 -4.70 8.93 9.25
CA PRO A 38 -6.16 8.97 9.22
C PRO A 38 -6.79 7.63 8.86
N HIS A 39 -6.29 6.94 7.83
CA HIS A 39 -6.80 5.62 7.48
C HIS A 39 -6.39 4.54 8.49
N GLU A 40 -5.24 4.64 9.13
CA GLU A 40 -4.86 3.70 10.19
C GLU A 40 -5.80 3.76 11.38
N VAL A 41 -6.08 4.98 11.88
CA VAL A 41 -6.99 5.21 13.01
C VAL A 41 -8.40 4.72 12.67
N TRP A 42 -8.91 5.06 11.49
CA TRP A 42 -10.21 4.57 11.01
C TRP A 42 -10.26 3.06 10.92
N ALA A 43 -9.28 2.45 10.25
CA ALA A 43 -9.25 1.01 10.05
C ALA A 43 -9.16 0.24 11.38
N ARG A 44 -8.40 0.74 12.37
CA ARG A 44 -8.33 0.14 13.70
C ARG A 44 -9.65 0.22 14.45
N ALA A 45 -10.42 1.29 14.26
CA ALA A 45 -11.74 1.45 14.88
C ALA A 45 -12.82 0.58 14.20
N GLN A 46 -12.72 0.39 12.88
CA GLN A 46 -13.72 -0.36 12.08
C GLN A 46 -13.39 -1.84 11.89
N GLY A 47 -12.15 -2.22 12.13
CA GLY A 47 -11.69 -3.59 11.99
C GLY A 47 -12.07 -4.47 13.19
N THR A 48 -11.94 -5.77 13.02
CA THR A 48 -12.19 -6.73 14.10
C THR A 48 -10.88 -7.21 14.71
N GLN A 49 -10.82 -7.29 16.04
CA GLN A 49 -9.72 -7.94 16.74
C GLN A 49 -10.05 -9.43 16.96
N VAL A 50 -9.13 -10.29 16.57
CA VAL A 50 -9.27 -11.74 16.81
C VAL A 50 -8.51 -12.10 18.07
N ARG A 51 -9.25 -12.34 19.15
CA ARG A 51 -8.85 -12.89 20.46
C ARG A 51 -8.20 -11.96 21.48
N GLU A 52 -7.02 -11.42 21.29
CA GLU A 52 -6.34 -10.60 22.32
C GLU A 52 -5.88 -9.27 21.77
N ARG A 53 -5.73 -8.27 22.64
CA ARG A 53 -5.33 -6.90 22.27
C ARG A 53 -4.00 -6.85 21.49
N GLU A 54 -3.16 -7.89 21.63
CA GLU A 54 -1.86 -8.05 20.96
C GLU A 54 -1.92 -8.96 19.73
N SER A 55 -2.99 -9.76 19.58
CA SER A 55 -3.22 -10.53 18.35
C SER A 55 -3.70 -9.58 17.27
N GLY A 56 -3.00 -9.55 16.18
CA GLY A 56 -3.18 -8.61 15.09
C GLY A 56 -4.61 -8.35 14.65
N PHE A 57 -4.79 -7.21 14.20
CA PHE A 57 -5.98 -6.61 13.64
C PHE A 57 -6.37 -7.26 12.29
N ARG A 58 -7.64 -7.55 12.09
CA ARG A 58 -8.19 -8.02 10.83
C ARG A 58 -8.79 -6.83 10.06
N TYR A 59 -8.15 -6.49 8.96
CA TYR A 59 -8.67 -5.53 8.00
C TYR A 59 -9.82 -6.16 7.21
N ALA A 60 -10.99 -5.54 7.23
CA ALA A 60 -12.13 -5.95 6.42
C ALA A 60 -12.41 -4.84 5.37
N PRO A 61 -12.36 -5.12 4.06
CA PRO A 61 -12.57 -4.10 3.03
C PRO A 61 -13.89 -3.36 3.19
N THR A 62 -14.95 -4.08 3.47
CA THR A 62 -16.32 -3.52 3.59
C THR A 62 -16.47 -2.53 4.74
N THR A 63 -15.73 -2.69 5.83
CA THR A 63 -15.83 -1.80 7.00
C THR A 63 -14.65 -0.83 7.12
N CYS A 64 -13.45 -1.25 6.75
CA CYS A 64 -12.26 -0.41 6.88
C CYS A 64 -11.99 0.48 5.67
N PHE A 65 -12.33 -0.01 4.45
CA PHE A 65 -12.02 0.70 3.20
C PHE A 65 -13.26 1.38 2.61
N GLU A 66 -14.34 0.64 2.38
CA GLU A 66 -15.54 1.16 1.69
C GLU A 66 -16.23 2.28 2.47
N THR A 67 -16.07 2.27 3.80
CA THR A 67 -16.62 3.30 4.67
C THR A 67 -15.66 4.45 4.96
N PHE A 68 -14.40 4.35 4.53
CA PHE A 68 -13.41 5.38 4.81
C PHE A 68 -13.69 6.68 4.05
N PRO A 69 -13.83 7.83 4.73
CA PRO A 69 -14.10 9.10 4.08
C PRO A 69 -12.81 9.73 3.53
N PHE A 70 -12.41 9.39 2.31
CA PHE A 70 -11.23 9.95 1.64
C PHE A 70 -11.26 11.50 1.66
N PRO A 71 -10.09 12.18 1.71
CA PRO A 71 -10.06 13.65 1.65
C PRO A 71 -10.54 14.17 0.28
N THR A 72 -11.18 15.33 0.26
CA THR A 72 -11.45 16.07 -0.96
C THR A 72 -10.24 16.95 -1.25
N SER A 73 -9.36 16.49 -2.14
CA SER A 73 -8.05 17.08 -2.38
C SER A 73 -8.00 17.88 -3.67
N THR A 74 -7.27 19.01 -3.67
CA THR A 74 -6.88 19.71 -4.90
C THR A 74 -5.82 18.92 -5.67
N ALA A 75 -5.55 19.28 -6.92
CA ALA A 75 -4.51 18.63 -7.72
C ALA A 75 -3.13 18.74 -7.07
N GLU A 76 -2.81 19.89 -6.47
CA GLU A 76 -1.55 20.13 -5.77
C GLU A 76 -1.42 19.25 -4.51
N GLN A 77 -2.50 19.10 -3.75
CA GLN A 77 -2.53 18.23 -2.58
C GLN A 77 -2.39 16.75 -2.98
N GLN A 78 -3.04 16.33 -4.06
CA GLN A 78 -2.87 14.98 -4.60
C GLN A 78 -1.42 14.71 -5.02
N ALA A 79 -0.79 15.67 -5.71
CA ALA A 79 0.60 15.57 -6.12
C ALA A 79 1.56 15.50 -4.91
N ALA A 80 1.31 16.30 -3.86
CA ALA A 80 2.12 16.29 -2.64
C ALA A 80 2.01 14.94 -1.90
N ILE A 81 0.81 14.39 -1.77
CA ILE A 81 0.58 13.07 -1.16
C ILE A 81 1.26 11.98 -2.00
N ALA A 82 1.10 12.01 -3.32
CA ALA A 82 1.70 11.04 -4.23
C ALA A 82 3.24 11.06 -4.15
N ALA A 83 3.84 12.25 -4.08
CA ALA A 83 5.29 12.40 -3.94
C ALA A 83 5.81 11.82 -2.61
N ALA A 84 5.13 12.10 -1.49
CA ALA A 84 5.49 11.55 -0.19
C ALA A 84 5.29 10.03 -0.12
N ALA A 85 4.23 9.52 -0.73
CA ALA A 85 3.95 8.08 -0.82
C ALA A 85 5.00 7.33 -1.64
N LYS A 86 5.38 7.89 -2.79
CA LYS A 86 6.44 7.34 -3.64
C LYS A 86 7.80 7.33 -2.94
N GLU A 87 8.11 8.38 -2.19
CA GLU A 87 9.33 8.44 -1.38
C GLU A 87 9.34 7.34 -0.32
N LEU A 88 8.25 7.18 0.44
CA LEU A 88 8.10 6.12 1.44
C LEU A 88 8.29 4.74 0.81
N ASP A 89 7.64 4.46 -0.32
CA ASP A 89 7.75 3.18 -1.01
C ASP A 89 9.18 2.93 -1.52
N THR A 90 9.82 3.93 -2.11
CA THR A 90 11.22 3.86 -2.57
C THR A 90 12.18 3.54 -1.41
N LEU A 91 12.06 4.23 -0.28
CA LEU A 91 12.90 3.99 0.89
C LEU A 91 12.71 2.58 1.46
N ARG A 92 11.46 2.10 1.52
CA ARG A 92 11.14 0.72 1.94
C ARG A 92 11.76 -0.30 1.00
N ASN A 93 11.61 -0.11 -0.31
CA ASN A 93 12.15 -1.02 -1.32
C ASN A 93 13.68 -1.06 -1.29
N ASN A 94 14.35 0.07 -1.10
CA ASN A 94 15.81 0.14 -0.93
C ASN A 94 16.26 -0.59 0.35
N TRP A 95 15.51 -0.51 1.43
CA TRP A 95 15.81 -1.25 2.65
C TRP A 95 15.59 -2.75 2.49
N LEU A 96 14.51 -3.15 1.81
CA LEU A 96 14.18 -4.57 1.54
C LEU A 96 15.18 -5.21 0.58
N ASN A 97 15.60 -4.47 -0.42
CA ASN A 97 16.43 -4.94 -1.54
C ASN A 97 17.62 -4.00 -1.75
N PRO A 98 18.59 -3.93 -0.80
CA PRO A 98 19.75 -3.06 -0.97
C PRO A 98 20.49 -3.36 -2.28
N PRO A 99 20.81 -2.35 -3.12
CA PRO A 99 21.48 -2.58 -4.40
C PRO A 99 22.84 -3.28 -4.26
N GLU A 100 23.52 -3.05 -3.15
CA GLU A 100 24.81 -3.70 -2.83
C GLU A 100 24.66 -5.19 -2.50
N TRP A 101 23.46 -5.69 -2.13
CA TRP A 101 23.19 -7.09 -1.77
C TRP A 101 22.43 -7.84 -2.86
N THR A 102 21.91 -7.12 -3.84
CA THR A 102 21.01 -7.67 -4.87
C THR A 102 21.56 -7.48 -6.27
N ARG A 103 21.07 -8.29 -7.20
CA ARG A 103 21.29 -8.16 -8.63
C ARG A 103 19.99 -8.42 -9.37
N GLN A 104 19.88 -7.91 -10.59
CA GLN A 104 18.81 -8.27 -11.50
C GLN A 104 19.14 -9.59 -12.21
N GLU A 105 18.14 -10.44 -12.33
CA GLU A 105 18.17 -11.68 -13.08
C GLU A 105 16.91 -11.72 -13.96
N VAL A 106 17.07 -12.16 -15.21
CA VAL A 106 15.93 -12.33 -16.13
C VAL A 106 15.58 -13.81 -16.18
N LEU A 107 14.32 -14.11 -15.83
CA LEU A 107 13.74 -15.43 -16.07
C LEU A 107 13.21 -15.49 -17.48
N GLU A 108 13.55 -16.58 -18.20
CA GLU A 108 13.03 -16.86 -19.54
C GLU A 108 12.21 -18.15 -19.54
N PHE A 109 11.00 -18.08 -20.10
CA PHE A 109 10.12 -19.23 -20.26
C PHE A 109 9.07 -18.95 -21.34
N PRO A 110 8.44 -20.00 -21.97
CA PRO A 110 7.38 -19.80 -22.95
C PRO A 110 6.16 -19.11 -22.35
N GLY A 111 5.55 -18.20 -23.10
CA GLY A 111 4.31 -17.53 -22.71
C GLY A 111 3.54 -16.95 -23.89
N THR A 112 2.33 -16.47 -23.62
CA THR A 112 1.42 -15.97 -24.67
C THR A 112 1.14 -14.47 -24.51
N THR A 113 0.87 -13.80 -25.61
CA THR A 113 0.51 -12.38 -25.66
C THR A 113 -0.86 -12.07 -25.04
N THR A 114 -1.65 -13.08 -24.70
CA THR A 114 -2.97 -12.96 -24.06
C THR A 114 -2.98 -13.38 -22.59
N GLY A 115 -1.87 -13.90 -22.08
CA GLY A 115 -1.76 -14.37 -20.69
C GLY A 115 -1.36 -13.25 -19.69
N PRO A 116 -1.24 -13.59 -18.41
CA PRO A 116 -0.83 -12.64 -17.36
C PRO A 116 0.58 -12.08 -17.56
N TRP A 117 1.40 -12.76 -18.36
CA TRP A 117 2.77 -12.38 -18.72
C TRP A 117 2.88 -11.58 -20.02
N ALA A 118 1.75 -11.25 -20.67
CA ALA A 118 1.67 -10.67 -22.02
C ALA A 118 2.67 -9.51 -22.24
N ARG A 119 2.81 -8.61 -21.26
CA ARG A 119 3.72 -7.44 -21.33
C ARG A 119 5.22 -7.79 -21.34
N TYR A 120 5.56 -9.03 -20.97
CA TYR A 120 6.94 -9.53 -20.93
C TYR A 120 7.23 -10.53 -22.06
N VAL A 121 6.27 -10.77 -22.95
CA VAL A 121 6.43 -11.68 -24.08
C VAL A 121 7.18 -10.98 -25.20
N HIS A 122 8.26 -11.58 -25.64
CA HIS A 122 9.08 -11.17 -26.78
C HIS A 122 9.03 -12.22 -27.88
N ASP A 123 9.30 -11.81 -29.11
CA ASP A 123 9.47 -12.69 -30.26
C ASP A 123 8.26 -13.64 -30.49
N ALA A 124 7.03 -13.13 -30.31
CA ALA A 124 5.82 -13.92 -30.46
C ALA A 124 5.56 -14.32 -31.91
N ASP A 125 5.17 -15.59 -32.11
CA ASP A 125 4.74 -16.13 -33.41
C ASP A 125 3.32 -15.64 -33.78
N ALA A 126 2.83 -16.06 -34.95
CA ALA A 126 1.48 -15.71 -35.45
C ALA A 126 0.34 -16.22 -34.54
N ARG A 127 0.61 -17.19 -33.66
CA ARG A 127 -0.35 -17.70 -32.65
C ARG A 127 -0.24 -16.97 -31.32
N GLY A 128 0.67 -15.99 -31.22
CA GLY A 128 0.91 -15.24 -30.01
C GLY A 128 1.77 -15.97 -28.96
N LEU A 129 2.45 -17.04 -29.32
CA LEU A 129 3.37 -17.77 -28.46
C LEU A 129 4.79 -17.21 -28.62
N GLY A 130 5.42 -16.78 -27.54
CA GLY A 130 6.76 -16.23 -27.53
C GLY A 130 7.52 -16.54 -26.25
N THR A 131 8.61 -15.82 -26.00
CA THR A 131 9.45 -15.96 -24.80
C THR A 131 9.13 -14.84 -23.82
N VAL A 132 8.68 -15.21 -22.62
CA VAL A 132 8.62 -14.29 -21.49
C VAL A 132 10.02 -14.02 -21.00
N ARG A 133 10.38 -12.73 -20.86
CA ARG A 133 11.60 -12.26 -20.19
C ARG A 133 11.21 -11.44 -18.97
N TYR A 134 11.16 -12.10 -17.80
CA TYR A 134 10.72 -11.48 -16.56
C TYR A 134 11.90 -11.08 -15.68
N PRO A 135 12.13 -9.77 -15.47
CA PRO A 135 13.18 -9.31 -14.56
C PRO A 135 12.76 -9.53 -13.11
N ARG A 136 13.64 -10.09 -12.31
CA ARG A 136 13.47 -10.22 -10.87
C ARG A 136 14.72 -9.79 -10.11
N THR A 137 14.52 -9.30 -8.90
CA THR A 137 15.60 -8.98 -7.98
C THR A 137 15.94 -10.23 -7.16
N VAL A 138 17.22 -10.62 -7.16
CA VAL A 138 17.72 -11.78 -6.41
C VAL A 138 18.96 -11.38 -5.60
N ALA A 139 19.28 -12.16 -4.56
CA ALA A 139 20.54 -11.99 -3.83
C ALA A 139 21.74 -12.17 -4.77
N LYS A 140 22.81 -11.39 -4.55
CA LYS A 140 24.07 -11.52 -5.32
C LYS A 140 24.71 -12.90 -5.14
N ASP A 141 24.66 -13.43 -3.91
CA ASP A 141 25.24 -14.71 -3.53
C ASP A 141 24.56 -15.29 -2.28
N ALA A 142 25.03 -16.45 -1.80
CA ALA A 142 24.44 -17.14 -0.66
C ALA A 142 24.59 -16.37 0.67
N ALA A 143 25.66 -15.59 0.86
CA ALA A 143 25.87 -14.78 2.05
C ALA A 143 24.82 -13.66 2.11
N HIS A 144 24.64 -12.92 1.00
CA HIS A 144 23.61 -11.88 0.89
C HIS A 144 22.18 -12.46 0.97
N ALA A 145 21.93 -13.67 0.44
CA ALA A 145 20.65 -14.36 0.63
C ALA A 145 20.33 -14.62 2.11
N GLY A 146 21.37 -14.94 2.90
CA GLY A 146 21.24 -15.06 4.36
C GLY A 146 20.82 -13.75 5.03
N LEU A 147 21.46 -12.64 4.67
CA LEU A 147 21.15 -11.30 5.20
C LEU A 147 19.74 -10.83 4.80
N LEU A 148 19.33 -11.08 3.57
CA LEU A 148 18.02 -10.67 3.05
C LEU A 148 16.85 -11.40 3.74
N LYS A 149 17.06 -12.57 4.34
CA LYS A 149 16.01 -13.30 5.10
C LYS A 149 15.42 -12.46 6.24
N SER A 150 16.22 -11.59 6.86
CA SER A 150 15.77 -10.69 7.93
C SER A 150 15.12 -9.40 7.41
N ARG A 151 15.28 -9.08 6.12
CA ARG A 151 14.72 -7.88 5.49
C ARG A 151 13.26 -8.09 5.10
N THR A 152 12.39 -8.11 6.09
CA THR A 152 10.94 -8.19 5.90
C THR A 152 10.26 -6.90 6.32
N LEU A 153 9.10 -6.58 5.73
CA LEU A 153 8.32 -5.43 6.15
C LEU A 153 7.95 -5.48 7.63
N THR A 154 7.65 -6.66 8.16
CA THR A 154 7.37 -6.82 9.59
C THR A 154 8.55 -6.41 10.45
N ASN A 155 9.76 -6.82 10.11
CA ASN A 155 10.97 -6.44 10.83
C ASN A 155 11.24 -4.95 10.71
N LEU A 156 11.14 -4.38 9.51
CA LEU A 156 11.28 -2.95 9.27
C LEU A 156 10.36 -2.11 10.17
N TYR A 157 9.09 -2.49 10.25
CA TYR A 157 8.11 -1.76 11.06
C TYR A 157 8.23 -2.03 12.57
N ASN A 158 8.80 -3.17 12.97
CA ASN A 158 9.18 -3.42 14.36
C ASN A 158 10.39 -2.56 14.78
N GLU A 159 11.42 -2.47 13.93
CA GLU A 159 12.62 -1.65 14.16
C GLU A 159 12.31 -0.16 14.12
N ARG A 160 11.44 0.25 13.21
CA ARG A 160 11.00 1.62 12.95
C ARG A 160 12.15 2.64 12.96
N PRO A 161 13.12 2.51 12.06
CA PRO A 161 14.27 3.41 11.98
C PRO A 161 13.80 4.86 11.74
N THR A 162 14.63 5.82 12.11
CA THR A 162 14.30 7.27 12.05
C THR A 162 13.83 7.70 10.66
N TRP A 163 14.46 7.22 9.59
CA TRP A 163 14.07 7.56 8.23
C TRP A 163 12.65 7.11 7.90
N LEU A 164 12.23 5.92 8.39
CA LEU A 164 10.87 5.41 8.17
C LEU A 164 9.85 6.27 8.93
N ALA A 165 10.17 6.64 10.17
CA ALA A 165 9.31 7.52 10.98
C ALA A 165 9.14 8.90 10.32
N LEU A 166 10.22 9.49 9.80
CA LEU A 166 10.19 10.78 9.10
C LEU A 166 9.41 10.70 7.77
N ALA A 167 9.57 9.62 7.01
CA ALA A 167 8.81 9.43 5.77
C ALA A 167 7.30 9.33 6.04
N HIS A 168 6.90 8.58 7.08
CA HIS A 168 5.50 8.54 7.52
C HIS A 168 5.01 9.89 8.01
N GLN A 169 5.80 10.61 8.80
CA GLN A 169 5.43 11.95 9.27
C GLN A 169 5.20 12.94 8.11
N LYS A 170 6.05 12.89 7.08
CA LYS A 170 5.89 13.70 5.87
C LYS A 170 4.61 13.36 5.13
N LEU A 171 4.32 12.06 4.95
CA LEU A 171 3.09 11.59 4.32
C LEU A 171 1.85 12.00 5.12
N ASP A 172 1.88 11.81 6.44
CA ASP A 172 0.79 12.20 7.34
C ASP A 172 0.51 13.70 7.22
N ALA A 173 1.54 14.55 7.26
CA ALA A 173 1.37 16.00 7.11
C ALA A 173 0.66 16.38 5.81
N ALA A 174 1.02 15.74 4.68
CA ALA A 174 0.38 15.98 3.39
C ALA A 174 -1.09 15.55 3.37
N VAL A 175 -1.42 14.39 3.97
CA VAL A 175 -2.80 13.88 4.03
C VAL A 175 -3.64 14.71 5.00
N PHE A 176 -3.11 15.11 6.17
CA PHE A 176 -3.81 16.00 7.09
C PHE A 176 -4.11 17.37 6.45
N ALA A 177 -3.17 17.92 5.68
CA ALA A 177 -3.39 19.15 4.91
C ALA A 177 -4.55 19.03 3.91
N ALA A 178 -4.71 17.85 3.29
CA ALA A 178 -5.82 17.59 2.37
C ALA A 178 -7.19 17.51 3.07
N TYR A 179 -7.23 17.14 4.35
CA TYR A 179 -8.44 17.26 5.18
C TYR A 179 -8.65 18.66 5.76
N GLY A 180 -7.64 19.54 5.72
CA GLY A 180 -7.66 20.82 6.42
C GLY A 180 -7.52 20.68 7.95
N TRP A 181 -6.89 19.59 8.41
CA TRP A 181 -6.71 19.28 9.84
C TRP A 181 -5.24 19.43 10.26
N PRO A 182 -4.96 19.79 11.53
CA PRO A 182 -3.60 19.83 12.03
C PRO A 182 -3.04 18.38 12.17
N PRO A 183 -1.79 18.12 11.79
CA PRO A 183 -1.18 16.79 11.90
C PRO A 183 -0.98 16.34 13.36
N THR A 184 -1.09 17.25 14.32
CA THR A 184 -1.03 16.99 15.76
C THR A 184 -2.36 16.57 16.37
N LEU A 185 -3.44 16.47 15.57
CA LEU A 185 -4.77 16.07 16.06
C LEU A 185 -4.70 14.70 16.78
N PRO A 186 -5.14 14.57 18.03
CA PRO A 186 -5.14 13.29 18.76
C PRO A 186 -6.02 12.24 18.06
N ASP A 187 -5.75 10.95 18.26
CA ASP A 187 -6.45 9.85 17.58
C ASP A 187 -7.96 9.86 17.82
N ASP A 188 -8.40 10.15 19.06
CA ASP A 188 -9.83 10.21 19.38
C ASP A 188 -10.54 11.35 18.64
N ALA A 189 -9.91 12.53 18.60
CA ALA A 189 -10.45 13.67 17.86
C ALA A 189 -10.42 13.45 16.34
N LEU A 190 -9.37 12.79 15.83
CA LEU A 190 -9.25 12.39 14.43
C LEU A 190 -10.36 11.39 14.04
N LEU A 191 -10.60 10.37 14.87
CA LEU A 191 -11.67 9.41 14.65
C LEU A 191 -13.04 10.08 14.65
N ALA A 192 -13.29 10.98 15.59
CA ALA A 192 -14.55 11.75 15.65
C ALA A 192 -14.76 12.61 14.39
N ALA A 193 -13.69 13.28 13.91
CA ALA A 193 -13.73 14.09 12.68
C ALA A 193 -13.99 13.23 11.44
N LEU A 194 -13.35 12.06 11.33
CA LEU A 194 -13.58 11.10 10.24
C LEU A 194 -15.02 10.56 10.28
N LEU A 195 -15.54 10.19 11.44
CA LEU A 195 -16.91 9.72 11.59
C LEU A 195 -17.91 10.79 11.18
N LYS A 196 -17.71 12.03 11.62
CA LYS A 196 -18.55 13.16 11.21
C LYS A 196 -18.58 13.30 9.69
N LEU A 197 -17.41 13.31 9.05
CA LEU A 197 -17.29 13.41 7.59
C LEU A 197 -17.94 12.23 6.85
N ASN A 198 -17.84 11.02 7.39
CA ASN A 198 -18.50 9.83 6.84
C ASN A 198 -20.04 9.96 6.92
N LEU A 199 -20.58 10.38 8.06
CA LEU A 199 -22.02 10.55 8.26
C LEU A 199 -22.61 11.65 7.37
N GLU A 200 -21.92 12.78 7.21
CA GLU A 200 -22.31 13.86 6.33
C GLU A 200 -22.42 13.39 4.88
N ARG A 201 -21.47 12.60 4.40
CA ARG A 201 -21.48 12.03 3.04
C ARG A 201 -22.51 10.91 2.89
N GLY A 202 -22.70 10.06 3.89
CA GLY A 202 -23.71 9.00 3.91
C GLY A 202 -25.12 9.56 3.94
N GLY A 203 -25.36 10.68 4.63
CA GLY A 203 -26.62 11.42 4.62
C GLY A 203 -26.93 12.05 3.26
N ALA A 204 -25.93 12.63 2.62
CA ALA A 204 -26.07 13.19 1.26
C ALA A 204 -26.42 12.13 0.20
N TYR A 205 -25.87 10.90 0.34
CA TYR A 205 -26.15 9.79 -0.58
C TYR A 205 -27.58 9.23 -0.42
N ARG A 206 -28.13 9.26 0.80
CA ARG A 206 -29.54 8.88 1.05
C ARG A 206 -30.53 9.94 0.57
N GLY A 207 -30.19 11.21 0.65
CA GLY A 207 -31.04 12.32 0.17
C GLY A 207 -31.26 12.32 -1.35
N ASN A 208 -30.31 11.82 -2.14
CA ASN A 208 -30.40 11.73 -3.60
C ASN A 208 -31.17 10.50 -4.13
N ARG A 209 -31.63 9.60 -3.26
CA ARG A 209 -32.44 8.42 -3.64
C ARG A 209 -33.94 8.59 -3.44
N VAL A 210 -34.40 9.76 -2.98
CA VAL A 210 -35.82 10.09 -2.71
C VAL A 210 -36.25 11.27 -3.59
N GLY A 211 -35.84 11.20 -4.86
CA GLY A 211 -36.30 12.14 -5.89
C GLY A 211 -36.68 11.40 -7.15
#